data_95290b7644af71e2257d51da1fe0f6f3
#
_entry.id   95290b7644af71e2257d51da1fe0f6f3
#
_cell.length_a   1.000
_cell.length_b   1.000
_cell.length_c   1.000
_cell.angle_alpha   90.00
_cell.angle_beta   90.00
_cell.angle_gamma   90.00
#
_symmetry.space_group_name_H-M   'P 1'
#
loop_
_entity.id
_entity.type
_entity.pdbx_description
1 polymer ?
#
loop_
_entity_poly.entity_id
_entity_poly.type
_entity_poly.pdbx_seq_one_letter_code
_entity_poly.pdbx_strand_id
1 'polypeptide(L)'
;MSQFNNATIQKEANVYYDGKVTSRTVILEDGLKVTLGIMLPGVYEFGTDGPETMEILSGKLKVLLPGSEVWQEIDGAETFHVPGNLKFSLEVFTVTDYCCSYPKSL
;
A
#
# COMPACT_ATOMS: atom_id res chain seq x y z
N MET A 1 1.73 2.57 -19.94
CA MET A 1 2.00 1.81 -18.72
C MET A 1 3.20 2.35 -18.00
N SER A 2 3.12 2.43 -16.70
CA SER A 2 4.26 2.85 -15.88
C SER A 2 5.11 1.63 -15.50
N GLN A 3 6.37 1.86 -15.23
CA GLN A 3 7.30 0.81 -14.82
C GLN A 3 8.49 1.41 -14.09
N PHE A 4 9.14 0.57 -13.29
CA PHE A 4 10.45 0.90 -12.72
C PHE A 4 11.52 0.24 -13.57
N ASN A 5 12.57 1.00 -13.91
CA ASN A 5 13.70 0.48 -14.66
C ASN A 5 14.90 0.31 -13.72
N ASN A 6 15.75 -0.70 -14.02
CA ASN A 6 16.98 -0.96 -13.25
C ASN A 6 16.71 -1.15 -11.76
N ALA A 7 15.63 -1.85 -11.44
CA ALA A 7 15.22 -2.12 -10.08
C ALA A 7 15.65 -3.52 -9.65
N THR A 8 15.88 -3.68 -8.35
CA THR A 8 16.15 -4.98 -7.73
C THR A 8 14.87 -5.47 -7.07
N ILE A 9 14.49 -6.71 -7.36
CA ILE A 9 13.27 -7.28 -6.82
C ILE A 9 13.65 -8.44 -5.90
N GLN A 10 13.17 -8.40 -4.66
CA GLN A 10 13.31 -9.54 -3.74
C GLN A 10 12.32 -10.62 -4.14
N LYS A 11 12.80 -11.86 -4.22
CA LYS A 11 12.02 -12.98 -4.75
C LYS A 11 10.85 -13.35 -3.86
N GLU A 12 11.05 -13.35 -2.55
CA GLU A 12 10.05 -13.78 -1.60
C GLU A 12 9.00 -12.71 -1.39
N ALA A 13 7.73 -13.12 -1.39
CA ALA A 13 6.63 -12.20 -1.09
C ALA A 13 6.57 -11.87 0.39
N ASN A 14 6.11 -10.67 0.70
CA ASN A 14 5.61 -10.33 2.02
C ASN A 14 4.16 -10.78 2.08
N VAL A 15 3.79 -11.57 3.07
CA VAL A 15 2.47 -12.19 3.16
C VAL A 15 1.80 -11.76 4.46
N TYR A 16 0.59 -11.23 4.34
CA TYR A 16 -0.22 -10.76 5.46
C TYR A 16 -1.62 -11.37 5.36
N TYR A 17 -2.28 -11.54 6.51
CA TYR A 17 -3.67 -12.02 6.57
C TYR A 17 -3.87 -13.32 5.78
N ASP A 18 -3.00 -14.30 6.03
CA ASP A 18 -3.07 -15.64 5.40
C ASP A 18 -3.06 -15.60 3.88
N GLY A 19 -2.35 -14.63 3.30
CA GLY A 19 -2.21 -14.51 1.85
C GLY A 19 -3.24 -13.62 1.18
N LYS A 20 -4.15 -13.03 1.95
CA LYS A 20 -5.13 -12.10 1.37
C LYS A 20 -4.51 -10.79 0.95
N VAL A 21 -3.37 -10.43 1.55
CA VAL A 21 -2.58 -9.28 1.16
C VAL A 21 -1.16 -9.75 0.94
N THR A 22 -0.60 -9.48 -0.23
CA THR A 22 0.77 -9.82 -0.56
C THR A 22 1.45 -8.65 -1.24
N SER A 23 2.78 -8.60 -1.09
CA SER A 23 3.57 -7.62 -1.83
C SER A 23 4.97 -8.17 -2.10
N ARG A 24 5.64 -7.58 -3.08
CA ARG A 24 7.05 -7.83 -3.35
C ARG A 24 7.84 -6.55 -3.14
N THR A 25 8.98 -6.69 -2.47
CA THR A 25 9.86 -5.55 -2.21
C THR A 25 10.70 -5.25 -3.45
N VAL A 26 10.69 -3.99 -3.85
CA VAL A 26 11.45 -3.48 -5.00
C VAL A 26 12.36 -2.38 -4.50
N ILE A 27 13.66 -2.51 -4.81
CA ILE A 27 14.64 -1.47 -4.49
C ILE A 27 14.93 -0.73 -5.79
N LEU A 28 14.62 0.55 -5.81
CA LEU A 28 14.81 1.39 -6.98
C LEU A 28 16.29 1.71 -7.20
N GLU A 29 16.61 2.24 -8.36
CA GLU A 29 17.99 2.54 -8.75
C GLU A 29 18.64 3.52 -7.78
N ASP A 30 17.88 4.46 -7.20
CA ASP A 30 18.36 5.42 -6.22
C ASP A 30 18.44 4.86 -4.80
N GLY A 31 18.11 3.59 -4.60
CA GLY A 31 18.15 2.93 -3.31
C GLY A 31 16.85 3.03 -2.49
N LEU A 32 15.85 3.74 -2.98
CA LEU A 32 14.57 3.83 -2.29
C LEU A 32 13.78 2.52 -2.43
N LYS A 33 13.06 2.18 -1.37
CA LYS A 33 12.23 0.97 -1.35
C LYS A 33 10.79 1.31 -1.70
N VAL A 34 10.18 0.47 -2.52
CA VAL A 34 8.73 0.43 -2.71
C VAL A 34 8.26 -1.01 -2.59
N THR A 35 6.97 -1.22 -2.38
CA THR A 35 6.37 -2.55 -2.46
C THR A 35 5.25 -2.51 -3.48
N LEU A 36 5.15 -3.58 -4.27
CA LEU A 36 4.08 -3.77 -5.26
C LEU A 36 3.25 -4.95 -4.84
N GLY A 37 1.95 -4.77 -4.68
CA GLY A 37 1.14 -5.81 -4.10
C GLY A 37 -0.30 -5.86 -4.55
N ILE A 38 -0.96 -6.88 -4.04
CA ILE A 38 -2.37 -7.14 -4.28
C ILE A 38 -3.06 -7.31 -2.93
N MET A 39 -4.24 -6.72 -2.80
CA MET A 39 -5.15 -6.96 -1.68
C MET A 39 -6.43 -7.58 -2.20
N LEU A 40 -6.81 -8.72 -1.63
CA LEU A 40 -8.09 -9.36 -1.92
C LEU A 40 -9.20 -8.70 -1.10
N PRO A 41 -10.47 -8.87 -1.48
CA PRO A 41 -11.58 -8.33 -0.69
C PRO A 41 -11.51 -8.77 0.77
N GLY A 42 -11.71 -7.83 1.69
CA GLY A 42 -11.64 -8.09 3.12
C GLY A 42 -11.46 -6.81 3.91
N VAL A 43 -11.37 -6.97 5.23
CA VAL A 43 -11.14 -5.86 6.16
C VAL A 43 -9.77 -6.05 6.78
N TYR A 44 -8.93 -5.00 6.74
CA TYR A 44 -7.56 -5.07 7.21
C TYR A 44 -7.20 -3.86 8.05
N GLU A 45 -6.26 -4.08 8.99
CA GLU A 45 -5.64 -3.00 9.75
C GLU A 45 -4.13 -3.14 9.63
N PHE A 46 -3.46 -2.03 9.32
CA PHE A 46 -2.00 -2.00 9.22
C PHE A 46 -1.43 -0.89 10.09
N GLY A 47 -0.26 -1.17 10.67
CA GLY A 47 0.52 -0.16 11.37
C GLY A 47 1.66 0.35 10.51
N THR A 48 2.10 1.57 10.77
CA THR A 48 3.25 2.16 10.08
C THR A 48 4.38 2.40 11.07
N ASP A 49 5.62 2.14 10.64
CA ASP A 49 6.82 2.50 11.40
C ASP A 49 7.31 3.90 11.00
N GLY A 50 7.15 4.23 9.75
CA GLY A 50 7.44 5.55 9.21
C GLY A 50 6.30 5.95 8.27
N PRO A 51 6.36 7.14 7.68
CA PRO A 51 5.31 7.56 6.76
C PRO A 51 5.28 6.67 5.52
N GLU A 52 4.08 6.48 4.98
CA GLU A 52 3.85 5.66 3.80
C GLU A 52 2.98 6.42 2.81
N THR A 53 3.27 6.23 1.53
CA THR A 53 2.44 6.73 0.45
C THR A 53 1.85 5.53 -0.27
N MET A 54 0.52 5.41 -0.24
CA MET A 54 -0.22 4.34 -0.88
C MET A 54 -0.78 4.83 -2.19
N GLU A 55 -0.30 4.27 -3.28
CA GLU A 55 -0.82 4.52 -4.61
C GLU A 55 -1.71 3.35 -5.01
N ILE A 56 -3.00 3.59 -5.15
CA ILE A 56 -3.95 2.59 -5.63
C ILE A 56 -3.95 2.66 -7.15
N LEU A 57 -3.57 1.56 -7.79
CA LEU A 57 -3.50 1.49 -9.25
C LEU A 57 -4.84 1.07 -9.84
N SER A 58 -5.54 0.14 -9.18
CA SER A 58 -6.88 -0.28 -9.57
C SER A 58 -7.57 -0.94 -8.37
N GLY A 59 -8.89 -0.93 -8.39
CA GLY A 59 -9.71 -1.56 -7.37
C GLY A 59 -10.59 -0.57 -6.64
N LYS A 60 -11.53 -1.11 -5.85
CA LYS A 60 -12.45 -0.32 -5.03
C LYS A 60 -12.27 -0.69 -3.57
N LEU A 61 -12.06 0.32 -2.74
CA LEU A 61 -11.87 0.14 -1.31
C LEU A 61 -12.26 1.43 -0.59
N LYS A 62 -12.27 1.36 0.74
CA LYS A 62 -12.32 2.57 1.56
C LYS A 62 -11.25 2.49 2.62
N VAL A 63 -10.74 3.64 3.03
CA VAL A 63 -9.69 3.76 4.03
C VAL A 63 -10.15 4.67 5.16
N LEU A 64 -9.84 4.24 6.39
CA LEU A 64 -10.00 5.07 7.58
C LEU A 64 -8.60 5.48 8.03
N LEU A 65 -8.25 6.73 7.79
CA LEU A 65 -6.93 7.25 8.12
C LEU A 65 -6.84 7.53 9.63
N PRO A 66 -5.62 7.55 10.19
CA PRO A 66 -5.43 7.82 11.61
C PRO A 66 -6.04 9.15 12.01
N GLY A 67 -6.78 9.15 13.13
CA GLY A 67 -7.42 10.36 13.65
C GLY A 67 -8.70 10.78 12.92
N SER A 68 -9.08 10.07 11.86
CA SER A 68 -10.32 10.36 11.13
C SER A 68 -11.45 9.46 11.63
N GLU A 69 -12.66 9.98 11.66
CA GLU A 69 -13.86 9.20 11.94
C GLU A 69 -14.66 8.91 10.67
N VAL A 70 -14.19 9.43 9.53
CA VAL A 70 -14.88 9.29 8.25
C VAL A 70 -14.06 8.44 7.31
N TRP A 71 -14.68 7.39 6.78
CA TRP A 71 -14.07 6.54 5.75
C TRP A 71 -14.00 7.30 4.43
N GLN A 72 -12.85 7.22 3.77
CA GLN A 72 -12.64 7.79 2.46
C GLN A 72 -12.78 6.69 1.41
N GLU A 73 -13.69 6.86 0.47
CA GLU A 73 -13.87 5.90 -0.62
C GLU A 73 -12.86 6.16 -1.73
N ILE A 74 -12.32 5.05 -2.27
CA ILE A 74 -11.33 5.09 -3.35
C ILE A 74 -11.81 4.16 -4.44
N ASP A 75 -11.83 4.68 -5.68
CA ASP A 75 -12.21 3.92 -6.86
C ASP A 75 -11.13 4.13 -7.92
N GLY A 76 -10.19 3.16 -7.96
CA GLY A 76 -9.08 3.21 -8.92
C GLY A 76 -8.05 4.26 -8.57
N ALA A 77 -7.23 4.58 -9.48
CA ALA A 77 -6.06 5.45 -9.51
C ALA A 77 -6.04 6.67 -8.57
N GLU A 78 -5.93 6.43 -7.27
CA GLU A 78 -5.82 7.48 -6.25
C GLU A 78 -4.65 7.18 -5.32
N THR A 79 -4.11 8.24 -4.72
CA THR A 79 -3.00 8.15 -3.77
C THR A 79 -3.42 8.74 -2.43
N PHE A 80 -3.04 8.08 -1.33
CA PHE A 80 -3.21 8.66 0.00
C PHE A 80 -1.93 8.44 0.81
N HIS A 81 -1.76 9.28 1.84
CA HIS A 81 -0.57 9.29 2.69
C HIS A 81 -0.94 8.92 4.11
N VAL A 82 -0.09 8.12 4.76
CA VAL A 82 -0.29 7.68 6.13
C VAL A 82 0.92 8.13 6.95
N PRO A 83 0.72 8.86 8.06
CA PRO A 83 1.83 9.22 8.95
C PRO A 83 2.46 7.99 9.59
N GLY A 84 3.69 8.14 10.07
CA GLY A 84 4.39 7.07 10.76
C GLY A 84 3.88 6.82 12.17
N ASN A 85 4.11 5.61 12.68
CA ASN A 85 3.81 5.17 14.05
C ASN A 85 2.33 5.23 14.40
N LEU A 86 1.46 4.96 13.43
CA LEU A 86 0.00 4.99 13.59
C LEU A 86 -0.61 3.80 12.87
N LYS A 87 -1.89 3.58 13.11
CA LYS A 87 -2.64 2.52 12.45
C LYS A 87 -3.69 3.11 11.53
N PHE A 88 -3.97 2.42 10.44
CA PHE A 88 -5.05 2.76 9.53
C PHE A 88 -5.80 1.49 9.13
N SER A 89 -7.06 1.65 8.74
CA SER A 89 -7.92 0.52 8.40
C SER A 89 -8.36 0.62 6.95
N LEU A 90 -8.54 -0.55 6.33
CA LEU A 90 -8.99 -0.67 4.95
C LEU A 90 -10.15 -1.65 4.89
N GLU A 91 -11.14 -1.33 4.09
CA GLU A 91 -12.11 -2.33 3.63
C GLU A 91 -12.01 -2.40 2.12
N VAL A 92 -11.59 -3.55 1.62
CA VAL A 92 -11.34 -3.78 0.19
C VAL A 92 -12.55 -4.51 -0.39
N PHE A 93 -13.14 -3.93 -1.44
CA PHE A 93 -14.35 -4.48 -2.05
C PHE A 93 -14.05 -5.32 -3.28
N THR A 94 -13.04 -4.95 -4.05
CA THR A 94 -12.58 -5.71 -5.23
C THR A 94 -11.08 -5.92 -5.12
N VAL A 95 -10.56 -6.88 -5.88
CA VAL A 95 -9.09 -7.09 -5.94
C VAL A 95 -8.42 -5.75 -6.23
N THR A 96 -7.49 -5.37 -5.37
CA THR A 96 -6.86 -4.05 -5.44
C THR A 96 -5.37 -4.21 -5.72
N ASP A 97 -4.90 -3.47 -6.73
CA ASP A 97 -3.50 -3.41 -7.13
C ASP A 97 -2.92 -2.12 -6.56
N TYR A 98 -1.79 -2.23 -5.84
CA TYR A 98 -1.25 -1.05 -5.14
C TYR A 98 0.27 -1.01 -5.18
N CYS A 99 0.79 0.21 -5.06
CA CYS A 99 2.21 0.47 -4.84
C CYS A 99 2.35 1.29 -3.57
N CYS A 100 3.13 0.79 -2.62
CA CYS A 100 3.42 1.50 -1.38
C CYS A 100 4.85 2.00 -1.42
N SER A 101 5.06 3.30 -1.21
CA SER A 101 6.39 3.86 -1.07
C SER A 101 6.60 4.36 0.35
N TYR A 102 7.87 4.46 0.74
CA TYR A 102 8.29 4.72 2.12
C TYR A 102 9.16 5.98 2.12
N PRO A 103 8.56 7.19 2.04
CA PRO A 103 9.34 8.41 2.07
C PRO A 103 10.02 8.59 3.42
N LYS A 104 11.16 9.28 3.44
CA LYS A 104 11.90 9.50 4.68
C LYS A 104 11.16 10.45 5.61
N SER A 105 10.37 11.34 5.05
CA SER A 105 9.52 12.26 5.81
C SER A 105 8.40 12.75 4.91
N LEU A 106 7.33 13.19 5.53
CA LEU A 106 6.21 13.83 4.85
C LEU A 106 6.22 15.32 5.14
#